data_386d4d07e21501c9c70fab8326d92fc1
#
_entry.id   386d4d07e21501c9c70fab8326d92fc1
#
_cell.length_a   1.000
_cell.length_b   1.000
_cell.length_c   1.000
_cell.angle_alpha   90.00
_cell.angle_beta   90.00
_cell.angle_gamma   90.00
#
_symmetry.space_group_name_H-M   'P 1'
#
loop_
_entity.id
_entity.type
_entity.pdbx_description
1 polymer ?
#
loop_
_entity_poly.entity_id
_entity_poly.type
_entity_poly.pdbx_seq_one_letter_code
_entity_poly.pdbx_strand_id
1 'polypeptide(L)'
;MIHKEIWRKILFYSIISIIAVIIIIPFFWMISTSLKERGALMAIPIQWIPDKVSFEAYQKLFKIFPFGRAIFNSMYVAIMTTFITISSAAMAAYVFAKIEFKGREKIFVLYLATLMIPGQVTMIPNFLVLKYMGLLNTFTGVMLPSLINAFATFILRQNMKVIPNDYIEAAVIDGASHFTIFYRVVLPLSKPIIAALGIITFMGTWNSYLWPLIILTSKNKMTLPVGLSLLNGQHGAEYNLLMAGSLISIIPILIVFLFTQKYFEKGLTLGGIKG
;
A
#
# COMPACT_ATOMS: atom_id res chain seq x y z
N MET A 1 -11.19 39.69 -21.58
CA MET A 1 -11.33 38.50 -20.69
C MET A 1 -10.64 37.27 -21.23
N ILE A 2 -10.79 36.90 -22.48
CA ILE A 2 -10.24 35.67 -23.13
C ILE A 2 -8.71 35.55 -23.00
N HIS A 3 -7.95 36.64 -23.24
CA HIS A 3 -6.47 36.61 -23.12
C HIS A 3 -5.98 36.27 -21.70
N LYS A 4 -6.66 36.78 -20.67
CA LYS A 4 -6.31 36.54 -19.28
C LYS A 4 -6.50 35.07 -18.87
N GLU A 5 -7.50 34.39 -19.41
CA GLU A 5 -7.74 32.96 -19.19
C GLU A 5 -6.72 32.08 -19.92
N ILE A 6 -6.33 32.47 -21.14
CA ILE A 6 -5.32 31.74 -21.91
C ILE A 6 -3.97 31.78 -21.17
N TRP A 7 -3.53 32.97 -20.75
CA TRP A 7 -2.28 33.12 -19.98
C TRP A 7 -2.30 32.33 -18.65
N ARG A 8 -3.43 32.30 -17.97
CA ARG A 8 -3.59 31.51 -16.72
C ARG A 8 -3.49 30.02 -16.98
N LYS A 9 -4.05 29.52 -18.07
CA LYS A 9 -3.93 28.11 -18.49
C LYS A 9 -2.49 27.78 -18.88
N ILE A 10 -1.85 28.62 -19.70
CA ILE A 10 -0.44 28.43 -20.09
C ILE A 10 0.46 28.37 -18.84
N LEU A 11 0.35 29.35 -17.94
CA LEU A 11 1.13 29.36 -16.71
C LEU A 11 0.86 28.10 -15.85
N PHE A 12 -0.39 27.71 -15.71
CA PHE A 12 -0.78 26.51 -14.95
C PHE A 12 -0.16 25.23 -15.55
N TYR A 13 -0.30 25.03 -16.86
CA TYR A 13 0.29 23.86 -17.53
C TYR A 13 1.81 23.89 -17.51
N SER A 14 2.44 25.05 -17.64
CA SER A 14 3.90 25.19 -17.54
C SER A 14 4.41 24.78 -16.15
N ILE A 15 3.76 25.24 -15.08
CA ILE A 15 4.12 24.88 -13.70
C ILE A 15 3.97 23.37 -13.50
N ILE A 16 2.85 22.79 -13.92
CA ILE A 16 2.62 21.33 -13.79
C ILE A 16 3.67 20.54 -14.59
N SER A 17 4.00 20.98 -15.82
CA SER A 17 5.01 20.33 -16.64
C SER A 17 6.38 20.37 -16.00
N ILE A 18 6.78 21.51 -15.42
CA ILE A 18 8.06 21.64 -14.70
C ILE A 18 8.11 20.68 -13.51
N ILE A 19 7.03 20.66 -12.71
CA ILE A 19 6.93 19.74 -11.55
C ILE A 19 7.00 18.28 -12.03
N ALA A 20 6.29 17.92 -13.10
CA ALA A 20 6.32 16.58 -13.67
C ALA A 20 7.74 16.16 -14.10
N VAL A 21 8.47 17.06 -14.80
CA VAL A 21 9.86 16.82 -15.21
C VAL A 21 10.75 16.58 -13.97
N ILE A 22 10.65 17.42 -12.94
CA ILE A 22 11.46 17.28 -11.72
C ILE A 22 11.18 15.91 -11.05
N ILE A 23 9.92 15.47 -11.01
CA ILE A 23 9.55 14.18 -10.42
C ILE A 23 10.09 13.01 -11.28
N ILE A 24 10.16 13.14 -12.59
CA ILE A 24 10.61 12.08 -13.51
C ILE A 24 12.14 11.92 -13.50
N ILE A 25 12.91 12.97 -13.25
CA ILE A 25 14.38 12.94 -13.25
C ILE A 25 14.98 11.77 -12.44
N PRO A 26 14.61 11.53 -11.15
CA PRO A 26 15.18 10.41 -10.40
C PRO A 26 14.83 9.05 -11.00
N PHE A 27 13.65 8.90 -11.59
CA PHE A 27 13.27 7.64 -12.27
C PHE A 27 14.08 7.44 -13.55
N PHE A 28 14.30 8.50 -14.32
CA PHE A 28 15.20 8.45 -15.49
C PHE A 28 16.61 8.04 -15.07
N TRP A 29 17.15 8.64 -14.01
CA TRP A 29 18.45 8.27 -13.46
C TRP A 29 18.50 6.79 -13.03
N MET A 30 17.45 6.30 -12.39
CA MET A 30 17.33 4.91 -11.96
C MET A 30 17.35 3.95 -13.16
N ILE A 31 16.60 4.27 -14.24
CA ILE A 31 16.59 3.50 -15.49
C ILE A 31 17.97 3.51 -16.11
N SER A 32 18.57 4.70 -16.29
CA SER A 32 19.89 4.85 -16.87
C SER A 32 20.94 4.03 -16.08
N THR A 33 20.95 4.15 -14.76
CA THR A 33 21.92 3.48 -13.90
C THR A 33 21.77 1.98 -13.91
N SER A 34 20.53 1.46 -13.98
CA SER A 34 20.27 0.02 -14.06
C SER A 34 20.80 -0.65 -15.33
N LEU A 35 21.01 0.14 -16.39
CA LEU A 35 21.50 -0.29 -17.69
C LEU A 35 23.00 -0.05 -17.89
N LYS A 36 23.71 0.51 -16.91
CA LYS A 36 25.17 0.73 -16.96
C LYS A 36 25.96 -0.51 -16.57
N GLU A 37 27.10 -0.70 -17.22
CA GLU A 37 28.12 -1.63 -16.73
C GLU A 37 28.69 -1.16 -15.39
N ARG A 38 29.18 -2.07 -14.56
CA ARG A 38 29.71 -1.76 -13.22
C ARG A 38 30.79 -0.68 -13.23
N GLY A 39 31.69 -0.72 -14.23
CA GLY A 39 32.77 0.26 -14.40
C GLY A 39 32.32 1.68 -14.73
N ALA A 40 31.13 1.84 -15.32
CA ALA A 40 30.61 3.14 -15.75
C ALA A 40 29.78 3.87 -14.66
N LEU A 41 29.54 3.23 -13.51
CA LEU A 41 28.70 3.80 -12.43
C LEU A 41 29.31 5.04 -11.79
N MET A 42 30.66 5.08 -11.68
CA MET A 42 31.43 6.16 -11.04
C MET A 42 32.24 6.97 -12.08
N ALA A 43 31.84 6.93 -13.36
CA ALA A 43 32.54 7.68 -14.41
C ALA A 43 32.44 9.19 -14.17
N ILE A 44 33.56 9.87 -14.39
CA ILE A 44 33.64 11.34 -14.36
C ILE A 44 34.06 11.80 -15.76
N PRO A 45 33.27 12.62 -16.46
CA PRO A 45 32.01 13.25 -16.03
C PRO A 45 30.84 12.26 -15.91
N ILE A 46 29.82 12.65 -15.12
CA ILE A 46 28.63 11.84 -14.88
C ILE A 46 27.90 11.60 -16.21
N GLN A 47 27.73 10.33 -16.57
CA GLN A 47 27.00 9.93 -17.77
C GLN A 47 25.53 9.76 -17.46
N TRP A 48 24.67 10.60 -18.03
CA TRP A 48 23.22 10.49 -17.89
C TRP A 48 22.61 9.38 -18.75
N ILE A 49 23.24 9.07 -19.88
CA ILE A 49 22.85 8.01 -20.81
C ILE A 49 24.02 7.03 -20.89
N PRO A 50 23.81 5.72 -20.75
CA PRO A 50 24.90 4.76 -20.86
C PRO A 50 25.43 4.71 -22.29
N ASP A 51 26.74 4.72 -22.46
CA ASP A 51 27.39 4.54 -23.78
C ASP A 51 27.13 3.16 -24.38
N LYS A 52 27.04 2.15 -23.47
CA LYS A 52 26.65 0.78 -23.80
C LYS A 52 25.52 0.34 -22.85
N VAL A 53 24.41 -0.12 -23.43
CA VAL A 53 23.31 -0.69 -22.70
C VAL A 53 23.66 -2.11 -22.27
N SER A 54 23.64 -2.38 -20.96
CA SER A 54 23.92 -3.70 -20.38
C SER A 54 22.73 -4.18 -19.54
N PHE A 55 22.33 -5.43 -19.74
CA PHE A 55 21.32 -6.12 -18.93
C PHE A 55 21.96 -7.03 -17.86
N GLU A 56 23.26 -6.92 -17.66
CA GLU A 56 24.01 -7.76 -16.71
C GLU A 56 23.45 -7.63 -15.28
N ALA A 57 23.09 -6.43 -14.86
CA ALA A 57 22.50 -6.18 -13.54
C ALA A 57 21.22 -6.99 -13.32
N TYR A 58 20.34 -7.05 -14.33
CA TYR A 58 19.10 -7.83 -14.25
C TYR A 58 19.38 -9.35 -14.17
N GLN A 59 20.28 -9.87 -15.00
CA GLN A 59 20.65 -11.29 -14.98
C GLN A 59 21.29 -11.70 -13.65
N LYS A 60 22.19 -10.86 -13.13
CA LYS A 60 22.88 -11.06 -11.87
C LYS A 60 21.92 -11.04 -10.68
N LEU A 61 20.93 -10.14 -10.69
CA LEU A 61 19.91 -10.00 -9.67
C LEU A 61 19.18 -11.33 -9.39
N PHE A 62 18.77 -12.03 -10.45
CA PHE A 62 18.07 -13.32 -10.34
C PHE A 62 18.99 -14.48 -9.94
N LYS A 63 20.33 -14.35 -10.10
CA LYS A 63 21.31 -15.38 -9.71
C LYS A 63 21.72 -15.26 -8.25
N ILE A 64 21.90 -14.04 -7.73
CA ILE A 64 22.41 -13.80 -6.37
C ILE A 64 21.35 -14.05 -5.30
N PHE A 65 20.10 -13.71 -5.63
CA PHE A 65 18.97 -13.77 -4.69
C PHE A 65 17.74 -14.37 -5.38
N PRO A 66 16.90 -15.16 -4.68
CA PRO A 66 15.67 -15.71 -5.24
C PRO A 66 14.62 -14.61 -5.50
N PHE A 67 14.97 -13.66 -6.37
CA PHE A 67 14.25 -12.39 -6.60
C PHE A 67 12.81 -12.62 -7.05
N GLY A 68 12.57 -13.55 -7.97
CA GLY A 68 11.23 -13.91 -8.40
C GLY A 68 10.36 -14.43 -7.25
N ARG A 69 10.97 -15.17 -6.32
CA ARG A 69 10.27 -15.65 -5.12
C ARG A 69 9.96 -14.50 -4.15
N ALA A 70 10.86 -13.53 -4.01
CA ALA A 70 10.63 -12.36 -3.17
C ALA A 70 9.49 -11.47 -3.72
N ILE A 71 9.38 -11.33 -5.05
CA ILE A 71 8.24 -10.66 -5.69
C ILE A 71 6.94 -11.40 -5.36
N PHE A 72 6.91 -12.73 -5.54
CA PHE A 72 5.74 -13.55 -5.22
C PHE A 72 5.36 -13.46 -3.73
N ASN A 73 6.34 -13.55 -2.82
CA ASN A 73 6.11 -13.41 -1.39
C ASN A 73 5.51 -12.03 -1.03
N SER A 74 6.08 -10.96 -1.59
CA SER A 74 5.55 -9.61 -1.37
C SER A 74 4.12 -9.47 -1.89
N MET A 75 3.84 -10.00 -3.09
CA MET A 75 2.50 -9.97 -3.69
C MET A 75 1.51 -10.73 -2.81
N TYR A 76 1.87 -11.95 -2.39
CA TYR A 76 1.05 -12.77 -1.51
C TYR A 76 0.77 -12.06 -0.18
N VAL A 77 1.80 -11.56 0.49
CA VAL A 77 1.65 -10.85 1.77
C VAL A 77 0.82 -9.59 1.59
N ALA A 78 1.07 -8.79 0.55
CA ALA A 78 0.33 -7.56 0.32
C ALA A 78 -1.15 -7.81 0.01
N ILE A 79 -1.47 -8.77 -0.85
CA ILE A 79 -2.86 -9.12 -1.19
C ILE A 79 -3.59 -9.67 0.04
N MET A 80 -2.98 -10.65 0.73
CA MET A 80 -3.62 -11.30 1.88
C MET A 80 -3.79 -10.35 3.06
N THR A 81 -2.77 -9.52 3.36
CA THR A 81 -2.89 -8.48 4.40
C THR A 81 -4.00 -7.50 4.06
N THR A 82 -4.06 -7.02 2.80
CA THR A 82 -5.11 -6.10 2.36
C THR A 82 -6.49 -6.72 2.52
N PHE A 83 -6.66 -7.95 2.06
CA PHE A 83 -7.94 -8.67 2.18
C PHE A 83 -8.37 -8.83 3.65
N ILE A 84 -7.47 -9.31 4.51
CA ILE A 84 -7.73 -9.53 5.94
C ILE A 84 -8.06 -8.20 6.62
N THR A 85 -7.25 -7.17 6.41
CA THR A 85 -7.42 -5.84 7.02
C THR A 85 -8.74 -5.19 6.60
N ILE A 86 -9.05 -5.18 5.30
CA ILE A 86 -10.26 -4.53 4.81
C ILE A 86 -11.51 -5.30 5.22
N SER A 87 -11.47 -6.63 5.19
CA SER A 87 -12.61 -7.45 5.61
C SER A 87 -12.92 -7.28 7.09
N SER A 88 -11.92 -7.35 7.97
CA SER A 88 -12.09 -7.16 9.40
C SER A 88 -12.53 -5.74 9.75
N ALA A 89 -11.92 -4.73 9.11
CA ALA A 89 -12.27 -3.33 9.30
C ALA A 89 -13.71 -3.02 8.82
N ALA A 90 -14.16 -3.62 7.70
CA ALA A 90 -15.51 -3.43 7.19
C ALA A 90 -16.56 -4.04 8.10
N MET A 91 -16.30 -5.24 8.62
CA MET A 91 -17.21 -5.88 9.61
C MET A 91 -17.30 -5.06 10.89
N ALA A 92 -16.16 -4.64 11.44
CA ALA A 92 -16.14 -3.79 12.64
C ALA A 92 -16.83 -2.43 12.39
N ALA A 93 -16.56 -1.80 11.24
CA ALA A 93 -17.17 -0.53 10.85
C ALA A 93 -18.70 -0.64 10.74
N TYR A 94 -19.21 -1.73 10.17
CA TYR A 94 -20.64 -1.99 10.08
C TYR A 94 -21.29 -2.08 11.46
N VAL A 95 -20.69 -2.85 12.38
CA VAL A 95 -21.19 -2.97 13.76
C VAL A 95 -21.21 -1.61 14.43
N PHE A 96 -20.12 -0.83 14.35
CA PHE A 96 -20.04 0.49 14.97
C PHE A 96 -20.89 1.57 14.26
N ALA A 97 -21.29 1.37 13.01
CA ALA A 97 -22.09 2.34 12.25
C ALA A 97 -23.59 2.08 12.36
N LYS A 98 -24.00 0.80 12.28
CA LYS A 98 -25.38 0.39 11.99
C LYS A 98 -26.04 -0.47 13.06
N ILE A 99 -25.27 -1.07 13.97
CA ILE A 99 -25.83 -1.86 15.06
C ILE A 99 -25.83 -1.04 16.34
N GLU A 100 -27.00 -0.96 16.97
CA GLU A 100 -27.13 -0.27 18.26
C GLU A 100 -26.87 -1.24 19.42
N PHE A 101 -25.90 -0.88 20.26
CA PHE A 101 -25.61 -1.58 21.50
C PHE A 101 -25.10 -0.64 22.58
N LYS A 102 -25.30 -1.03 23.84
CA LYS A 102 -24.89 -0.20 24.97
C LYS A 102 -23.36 -0.02 25.01
N GLY A 103 -22.91 1.23 25.04
CA GLY A 103 -21.49 1.56 25.13
C GLY A 103 -20.78 1.66 23.77
N ARG A 104 -21.48 1.53 22.63
CA ARG A 104 -20.91 1.59 21.27
C ARG A 104 -19.91 2.72 21.07
N GLU A 105 -20.30 3.95 21.39
CA GLU A 105 -19.42 5.11 21.18
C GLU A 105 -18.21 5.09 22.12
N LYS A 106 -18.37 4.66 23.36
CA LYS A 106 -17.24 4.55 24.32
C LYS A 106 -16.22 3.53 23.86
N ILE A 107 -16.68 2.35 23.43
CA ILE A 107 -15.80 1.29 22.89
C ILE A 107 -15.11 1.77 21.63
N PHE A 108 -15.83 2.48 20.76
CA PHE A 108 -15.23 3.01 19.54
C PHE A 108 -14.15 4.06 19.82
N VAL A 109 -14.36 4.96 20.78
CA VAL A 109 -13.34 5.95 21.20
C VAL A 109 -12.11 5.24 21.78
N LEU A 110 -12.28 4.22 22.64
CA LEU A 110 -11.18 3.41 23.15
C LEU A 110 -10.42 2.70 22.01
N TYR A 111 -11.15 2.18 21.03
CA TYR A 111 -10.55 1.58 19.84
C TYR A 111 -9.72 2.61 19.03
N LEU A 112 -10.23 3.83 18.87
CA LEU A 112 -9.48 4.89 18.21
C LEU A 112 -8.26 5.36 19.02
N ALA A 113 -8.30 5.27 20.33
CA ALA A 113 -7.16 5.63 21.18
C ALA A 113 -5.91 4.78 20.86
N THR A 114 -6.08 3.58 20.29
CA THR A 114 -4.95 2.75 19.83
C THR A 114 -4.13 3.42 18.72
N LEU A 115 -4.73 4.34 17.95
CA LEU A 115 -4.01 5.12 16.92
C LEU A 115 -2.97 6.09 17.52
N MET A 116 -3.11 6.44 18.79
CA MET A 116 -2.14 7.31 19.47
C MET A 116 -0.84 6.58 19.84
N ILE A 117 -0.84 5.24 19.77
CA ILE A 117 0.33 4.43 20.09
C ILE A 117 1.15 4.25 18.81
N PRO A 118 2.38 4.79 18.74
CA PRO A 118 3.25 4.59 17.59
C PRO A 118 3.53 3.09 17.37
N GLY A 119 3.42 2.62 16.13
CA GLY A 119 3.63 1.21 15.79
C GLY A 119 5.02 0.66 16.18
N GLN A 120 6.02 1.55 16.22
CA GLN A 120 7.37 1.19 16.64
C GLN A 120 7.44 0.75 18.12
N VAL A 121 6.61 1.36 18.99
CA VAL A 121 6.54 1.00 20.42
C VAL A 121 5.97 -0.42 20.61
N THR A 122 5.00 -0.80 19.77
CA THR A 122 4.36 -2.12 19.84
C THR A 122 5.15 -3.22 19.14
N MET A 123 6.24 -2.89 18.45
CA MET A 123 7.00 -3.83 17.63
C MET A 123 7.61 -4.96 18.47
N ILE A 124 8.29 -4.64 19.57
CA ILE A 124 8.91 -5.63 20.45
C ILE A 124 7.86 -6.52 21.15
N PRO A 125 6.79 -5.96 21.77
CA PRO A 125 5.71 -6.78 22.30
C PRO A 125 5.08 -7.73 21.27
N ASN A 126 4.78 -7.23 20.07
CA ASN A 126 4.22 -8.04 18.99
C ASN A 126 5.18 -9.17 18.57
N PHE A 127 6.49 -8.90 18.48
CA PHE A 127 7.48 -9.93 18.20
C PHE A 127 7.47 -11.03 19.27
N LEU A 128 7.43 -10.67 20.55
CA LEU A 128 7.39 -11.62 21.64
C LEU A 128 6.14 -12.49 21.61
N VAL A 129 4.97 -11.89 21.38
CA VAL A 129 3.70 -12.62 21.25
C VAL A 129 3.79 -13.63 20.10
N LEU A 130 4.25 -13.19 18.91
CA LEU A 130 4.41 -14.08 17.75
C LEU A 130 5.44 -15.18 17.98
N LYS A 131 6.51 -14.90 18.72
CA LYS A 131 7.48 -15.90 19.14
C LYS A 131 6.85 -16.98 20.02
N TYR A 132 6.05 -16.59 21.01
CA TYR A 132 5.31 -17.54 21.87
C TYR A 132 4.29 -18.36 21.08
N MET A 133 3.66 -17.76 20.08
CA MET A 133 2.72 -18.44 19.19
C MET A 133 3.41 -19.36 18.14
N GLY A 134 4.76 -19.39 18.05
CA GLY A 134 5.48 -20.14 17.04
C GLY A 134 5.33 -19.60 15.62
N LEU A 135 4.96 -18.32 15.45
CA LEU A 135 4.67 -17.70 14.17
C LEU A 135 5.86 -16.93 13.58
N LEU A 136 7.04 -16.97 14.20
CA LEU A 136 8.24 -16.42 13.58
C LEU A 136 8.58 -17.19 12.29
N ASN A 137 9.17 -16.48 11.35
CA ASN A 137 9.51 -16.99 10.02
C ASN A 137 8.31 -17.56 9.24
N THR A 138 7.12 -16.94 9.42
CA THR A 138 5.90 -17.28 8.69
C THR A 138 5.23 -16.03 8.11
N PHE A 139 4.52 -16.17 6.98
CA PHE A 139 3.73 -15.07 6.43
C PHE A 139 2.56 -14.69 7.34
N THR A 140 1.97 -15.66 8.05
CA THR A 140 0.94 -15.42 9.05
C THR A 140 1.44 -14.46 10.13
N GLY A 141 2.68 -14.64 10.62
CA GLY A 141 3.30 -13.74 11.61
C GLY A 141 3.48 -12.32 11.07
N VAL A 142 3.73 -12.16 9.77
CA VAL A 142 3.79 -10.82 9.15
C VAL A 142 2.41 -10.18 9.06
N MET A 143 1.37 -10.95 8.72
CA MET A 143 0.02 -10.46 8.43
C MET A 143 -0.84 -10.24 9.68
N LEU A 144 -0.66 -11.05 10.73
CA LEU A 144 -1.55 -11.11 11.90
C LEU A 144 -1.72 -9.75 12.62
N PRO A 145 -0.68 -8.94 12.85
CA PRO A 145 -0.87 -7.63 13.49
C PRO A 145 -1.77 -6.66 12.70
N SER A 146 -1.89 -6.87 11.38
CA SER A 146 -2.71 -6.03 10.50
C SER A 146 -4.21 -6.40 10.53
N LEU A 147 -4.60 -7.49 11.20
CA LEU A 147 -5.99 -7.93 11.32
C LEU A 147 -6.86 -6.85 11.99
N ILE A 148 -6.30 -6.11 12.93
CA ILE A 148 -6.99 -5.01 13.62
C ILE A 148 -6.39 -3.70 13.14
N ASN A 149 -7.18 -2.93 12.37
CA ASN A 149 -6.76 -1.64 11.83
C ASN A 149 -7.78 -0.55 12.16
N ALA A 150 -7.48 0.23 13.19
CA ALA A 150 -8.37 1.26 13.70
C ALA A 150 -8.60 2.39 12.67
N PHE A 151 -7.59 2.74 11.86
CA PHE A 151 -7.72 3.76 10.82
C PHE A 151 -8.69 3.33 9.72
N ALA A 152 -8.52 2.12 9.19
CA ALA A 152 -9.43 1.59 8.16
C ALA A 152 -10.86 1.45 8.70
N THR A 153 -11.03 0.96 9.94
CA THR A 153 -12.32 0.87 10.61
C THR A 153 -12.98 2.24 10.79
N PHE A 154 -12.20 3.25 11.18
CA PHE A 154 -12.70 4.62 11.34
C PHE A 154 -13.25 5.17 10.01
N ILE A 155 -12.46 5.12 8.96
CA ILE A 155 -12.85 5.65 7.65
C ILE A 155 -14.09 4.92 7.10
N LEU A 156 -14.11 3.59 7.20
CA LEU A 156 -15.28 2.80 6.76
C LEU A 156 -16.52 3.09 7.60
N ARG A 157 -16.38 3.24 8.93
CA ARG A 157 -17.50 3.63 9.78
C ARG A 157 -18.06 4.99 9.38
N GLN A 158 -17.24 6.00 9.12
CA GLN A 158 -17.72 7.33 8.69
C GLN A 158 -18.49 7.23 7.38
N ASN A 159 -17.99 6.46 6.41
CA ASN A 159 -18.69 6.22 5.16
C ASN A 159 -20.01 5.47 5.36
N MET A 160 -20.03 4.41 6.16
CA MET A 160 -21.22 3.61 6.42
C MET A 160 -22.30 4.38 7.21
N LYS A 161 -21.90 5.34 8.06
CA LYS A 161 -22.85 6.20 8.79
C LYS A 161 -23.69 7.07 7.86
N VAL A 162 -23.14 7.50 6.72
CA VAL A 162 -23.83 8.37 5.77
C VAL A 162 -24.89 7.60 4.94
N ILE A 163 -24.80 6.28 4.88
CA ILE A 163 -25.80 5.45 4.20
C ILE A 163 -27.14 5.60 4.93
N PRO A 164 -28.24 6.01 4.27
CA PRO A 164 -29.57 6.16 4.89
C PRO A 164 -30.03 4.85 5.56
N ASN A 165 -30.62 4.97 6.75
CA ASN A 165 -31.12 3.80 7.47
C ASN A 165 -32.31 3.14 6.79
N ASP A 166 -33.05 3.89 5.96
CA ASP A 166 -34.18 3.39 5.19
C ASP A 166 -33.84 2.14 4.37
N TYR A 167 -32.61 2.06 3.82
CA TYR A 167 -32.13 0.86 3.10
C TYR A 167 -32.00 -0.36 4.02
N ILE A 168 -31.64 -0.12 5.28
CA ILE A 168 -31.46 -1.18 6.28
C ILE A 168 -32.81 -1.63 6.81
N GLU A 169 -33.70 -0.67 7.10
CA GLU A 169 -35.07 -0.92 7.59
C GLU A 169 -35.89 -1.68 6.53
N ALA A 170 -35.84 -1.28 5.27
CA ALA A 170 -36.47 -2.02 4.18
C ALA A 170 -35.98 -3.47 4.12
N ALA A 171 -34.65 -3.69 4.19
CA ALA A 171 -34.09 -5.03 4.19
C ALA A 171 -34.49 -5.86 5.43
N VAL A 172 -34.66 -5.23 6.59
CA VAL A 172 -35.16 -5.89 7.80
C VAL A 172 -36.62 -6.31 7.64
N ILE A 173 -37.45 -5.46 7.02
CA ILE A 173 -38.87 -5.76 6.69
C ILE A 173 -38.96 -6.96 5.76
N ASP A 174 -38.00 -7.07 4.79
CA ASP A 174 -37.86 -8.20 3.88
C ASP A 174 -37.28 -9.47 4.57
N GLY A 175 -37.06 -9.43 5.89
CA GLY A 175 -36.55 -10.58 6.65
C GLY A 175 -35.06 -10.84 6.52
N ALA A 176 -34.26 -9.86 6.02
CA ALA A 176 -32.83 -10.04 5.86
C ALA A 176 -32.11 -10.01 7.23
N SER A 177 -31.20 -10.96 7.44
CA SER A 177 -30.29 -10.95 8.60
C SER A 177 -29.26 -9.82 8.48
N HIS A 178 -28.67 -9.39 9.61
CA HIS A 178 -27.59 -8.39 9.62
C HIS A 178 -26.42 -8.76 8.70
N PHE A 179 -26.09 -10.04 8.58
CA PHE A 179 -25.06 -10.51 7.65
C PHE A 179 -25.46 -10.28 6.18
N THR A 180 -26.73 -10.54 5.85
CA THR A 180 -27.28 -10.29 4.50
C THR A 180 -27.29 -8.80 4.18
N ILE A 181 -27.71 -7.97 5.14
CA ILE A 181 -27.70 -6.49 5.01
C ILE A 181 -26.28 -5.99 4.78
N PHE A 182 -25.32 -6.46 5.58
CA PHE A 182 -23.91 -6.10 5.42
C PHE A 182 -23.41 -6.41 4.02
N TYR A 183 -23.61 -7.66 3.56
CA TYR A 183 -23.06 -8.13 2.28
C TYR A 183 -23.77 -7.57 1.05
N ARG A 184 -25.13 -7.48 1.10
CA ARG A 184 -25.94 -7.13 -0.07
C ARG A 184 -26.27 -5.65 -0.18
N VAL A 185 -26.24 -4.91 0.92
CA VAL A 185 -26.61 -3.49 0.95
C VAL A 185 -25.39 -2.61 1.26
N VAL A 186 -24.80 -2.75 2.45
CA VAL A 186 -23.81 -1.81 2.96
C VAL A 186 -22.46 -1.94 2.23
N LEU A 187 -21.99 -3.16 2.01
CA LEU A 187 -20.71 -3.41 1.35
C LEU A 187 -20.69 -2.92 -0.11
N PRO A 188 -21.71 -3.16 -0.94
CA PRO A 188 -21.80 -2.60 -2.28
C PRO A 188 -21.83 -1.07 -2.33
N LEU A 189 -22.54 -0.43 -1.42
CA LEU A 189 -22.59 1.04 -1.29
C LEU A 189 -21.27 1.63 -0.83
N SER A 190 -20.46 0.86 -0.11
CA SER A 190 -19.13 1.27 0.39
C SER A 190 -17.98 0.92 -0.58
N LYS A 191 -18.25 0.33 -1.75
CA LYS A 191 -17.20 -0.09 -2.71
C LYS A 191 -16.14 0.97 -3.02
N PRO A 192 -16.47 2.25 -3.27
CA PRO A 192 -15.45 3.24 -3.61
C PRO A 192 -14.42 3.44 -2.50
N ILE A 193 -14.88 3.55 -1.25
CA ILE A 193 -13.98 3.75 -0.10
C ILE A 193 -13.21 2.48 0.25
N ILE A 194 -13.83 1.31 0.11
CA ILE A 194 -13.18 0.00 0.27
C ILE A 194 -12.03 -0.13 -0.74
N ALA A 195 -12.25 0.23 -1.99
CA ALA A 195 -11.21 0.20 -3.02
C ALA A 195 -10.06 1.16 -2.69
N ALA A 196 -10.37 2.41 -2.28
CA ALA A 196 -9.36 3.39 -1.90
C ALA A 196 -8.51 2.90 -0.72
N LEU A 197 -9.13 2.41 0.36
CA LEU A 197 -8.43 1.84 1.50
C LEU A 197 -7.65 0.58 1.15
N GLY A 198 -8.19 -0.25 0.25
CA GLY A 198 -7.52 -1.44 -0.27
C GLY A 198 -6.20 -1.09 -0.93
N ILE A 199 -6.16 -0.04 -1.76
CA ILE A 199 -4.94 0.42 -2.41
C ILE A 199 -3.94 0.96 -1.40
N ILE A 200 -4.38 1.81 -0.46
CA ILE A 200 -3.51 2.37 0.58
C ILE A 200 -2.89 1.24 1.41
N THR A 201 -3.68 0.25 1.81
CA THR A 201 -3.22 -0.91 2.58
C THR A 201 -2.26 -1.77 1.77
N PHE A 202 -2.58 -2.04 0.51
CA PHE A 202 -1.71 -2.80 -0.40
C PHE A 202 -0.36 -2.11 -0.57
N MET A 203 -0.34 -0.82 -0.90
CA MET A 203 0.89 -0.05 -1.09
C MET A 203 1.71 0.01 0.20
N GLY A 204 1.07 0.22 1.36
CA GLY A 204 1.73 0.22 2.65
C GLY A 204 2.38 -1.12 2.98
N THR A 205 1.69 -2.22 2.68
CA THR A 205 2.21 -3.58 2.92
C THR A 205 3.29 -3.96 1.90
N TRP A 206 3.10 -3.63 0.62
CA TRP A 206 4.09 -3.86 -0.44
C TRP A 206 5.43 -3.20 -0.13
N ASN A 207 5.41 -1.96 0.37
CA ASN A 207 6.61 -1.20 0.72
C ASN A 207 7.11 -1.49 2.15
N SER A 208 6.45 -2.38 2.89
CA SER A 208 6.84 -2.69 4.27
C SER A 208 8.19 -3.42 4.30
N TYR A 209 9.13 -2.84 5.05
CA TYR A 209 10.49 -3.35 5.19
C TYR A 209 10.78 -3.88 6.59
N LEU A 210 10.62 -3.01 7.59
CA LEU A 210 11.13 -3.25 8.93
C LEU A 210 10.46 -4.45 9.61
N TRP A 211 9.13 -4.56 9.52
CA TRP A 211 8.39 -5.65 10.14
C TRP A 211 8.68 -7.01 9.50
N PRO A 212 8.60 -7.18 8.17
CA PRO A 212 9.04 -8.41 7.51
C PRO A 212 10.50 -8.77 7.78
N LEU A 213 11.42 -7.80 7.90
CA LEU A 213 12.83 -8.03 8.22
C LEU A 213 13.00 -8.71 9.58
N ILE A 214 12.20 -8.30 10.57
CA ILE A 214 12.27 -8.84 11.94
C ILE A 214 11.64 -10.23 12.03
N ILE A 215 10.55 -10.48 11.29
CA ILE A 215 9.80 -11.72 11.38
C ILE A 215 10.35 -12.83 10.48
N LEU A 216 10.81 -12.49 9.26
CA LEU A 216 11.22 -13.46 8.24
C LEU A 216 12.74 -13.64 8.25
N THR A 217 13.22 -14.83 8.66
CA THR A 217 14.64 -15.14 8.76
C THR A 217 15.18 -15.94 7.58
N SER A 218 14.32 -16.67 6.86
CA SER A 218 14.71 -17.51 5.73
C SER A 218 14.75 -16.73 4.42
N LYS A 219 15.86 -16.82 3.67
CA LYS A 219 16.00 -16.16 2.33
C LYS A 219 14.83 -16.44 1.39
N ASN A 220 14.30 -17.66 1.43
CA ASN A 220 13.18 -18.07 0.57
C ASN A 220 11.82 -17.47 0.97
N LYS A 221 11.70 -16.89 2.17
CA LYS A 221 10.47 -16.26 2.67
C LYS A 221 10.54 -14.74 2.68
N MET A 222 11.70 -14.16 2.41
CA MET A 222 11.86 -12.71 2.41
C MET A 222 10.95 -12.03 1.41
N THR A 223 10.46 -10.86 1.78
CA THR A 223 9.73 -9.95 0.88
C THR A 223 10.71 -9.16 0.03
N LEU A 224 10.22 -8.55 -1.04
CA LEU A 224 11.04 -7.82 -2.00
C LEU A 224 11.84 -6.66 -1.38
N PRO A 225 11.25 -5.78 -0.53
CA PRO A 225 12.03 -4.73 0.15
C PRO A 225 13.14 -5.29 1.04
N VAL A 226 12.89 -6.40 1.74
CA VAL A 226 13.91 -7.07 2.56
C VAL A 226 15.01 -7.66 1.67
N GLY A 227 14.64 -8.33 0.58
CA GLY A 227 15.61 -8.86 -0.38
C GLY A 227 16.50 -7.80 -1.02
N LEU A 228 15.91 -6.65 -1.40
CA LEU A 228 16.65 -5.51 -1.95
C LEU A 228 17.64 -4.91 -0.96
N SER A 229 17.29 -4.81 0.32
CA SER A 229 18.19 -4.27 1.33
C SER A 229 19.44 -5.12 1.54
N LEU A 230 19.34 -6.45 1.36
CA LEU A 230 20.50 -7.34 1.46
C LEU A 230 21.51 -7.13 0.33
N LEU A 231 21.08 -6.65 -0.84
CA LEU A 231 21.98 -6.35 -1.95
C LEU A 231 22.90 -5.16 -1.65
N ASN A 232 22.48 -4.26 -0.76
CA ASN A 232 23.27 -3.07 -0.41
C ASN A 232 24.45 -3.38 0.54
N GLY A 233 24.43 -4.52 1.25
CA GLY A 233 25.44 -4.85 2.27
C GLY A 233 26.43 -5.95 1.89
N GLN A 234 26.07 -6.88 1.01
CA GLN A 234 26.83 -8.11 0.79
C GLN A 234 27.86 -8.07 -0.35
N HIS A 235 27.72 -7.14 -1.31
CA HIS A 235 28.49 -7.18 -2.57
C HIS A 235 29.22 -5.86 -2.87
N GLY A 236 29.40 -4.98 -1.88
CA GLY A 236 29.78 -3.59 -2.14
C GLY A 236 28.60 -2.86 -2.82
N ALA A 237 28.64 -1.55 -2.91
CA ALA A 237 27.53 -0.79 -3.47
C ALA A 237 27.40 -1.00 -4.99
N GLU A 238 26.84 -2.15 -5.43
CA GLU A 238 26.47 -2.37 -6.84
C GLU A 238 25.17 -1.61 -7.13
N TYR A 239 25.29 -0.31 -7.31
CA TYR A 239 24.14 0.57 -7.52
C TYR A 239 23.29 0.20 -8.75
N ASN A 240 23.90 -0.34 -9.83
CA ASN A 240 23.14 -0.82 -10.99
C ASN A 240 22.20 -1.97 -10.62
N LEU A 241 22.65 -2.89 -9.77
CA LEU A 241 21.86 -4.03 -9.29
C LEU A 241 20.69 -3.55 -8.41
N LEU A 242 20.98 -2.61 -7.51
CA LEU A 242 19.95 -1.99 -6.65
C LEU A 242 18.92 -1.24 -7.48
N MET A 243 19.36 -0.45 -8.47
CA MET A 243 18.46 0.29 -9.37
C MET A 243 17.61 -0.64 -10.23
N ALA A 244 18.18 -1.72 -10.76
CA ALA A 244 17.44 -2.73 -11.51
C ALA A 244 16.35 -3.39 -10.65
N GLY A 245 16.69 -3.79 -9.44
CA GLY A 245 15.73 -4.39 -8.50
C GLY A 245 14.63 -3.41 -8.08
N SER A 246 15.00 -2.14 -7.86
CA SER A 246 14.03 -1.09 -7.53
C SER A 246 13.06 -0.81 -8.68
N LEU A 247 13.53 -0.80 -9.94
CA LEU A 247 12.68 -0.66 -11.12
C LEU A 247 11.65 -1.79 -11.22
N ILE A 248 12.09 -3.03 -11.03
CA ILE A 248 11.17 -4.18 -11.03
C ILE A 248 10.14 -4.04 -9.90
N SER A 249 10.53 -3.52 -8.73
CA SER A 249 9.64 -3.35 -7.59
C SER A 249 8.54 -2.30 -7.80
N ILE A 250 8.72 -1.37 -8.73
CA ILE A 250 7.71 -0.35 -9.06
C ILE A 250 6.61 -0.93 -9.95
N ILE A 251 6.91 -1.91 -10.80
CA ILE A 251 5.97 -2.45 -11.79
C ILE A 251 4.64 -2.91 -11.17
N PRO A 252 4.60 -3.73 -10.09
CA PRO A 252 3.34 -4.14 -9.49
C PRO A 252 2.52 -2.98 -8.92
N ILE A 253 3.19 -1.97 -8.35
CA ILE A 253 2.51 -0.76 -7.84
C ILE A 253 1.85 0.00 -8.99
N LEU A 254 2.57 0.19 -10.11
CA LEU A 254 2.02 0.85 -11.30
C LEU A 254 0.82 0.09 -11.86
N ILE A 255 0.90 -1.23 -11.93
CA ILE A 255 -0.21 -2.08 -12.37
C ILE A 255 -1.43 -1.88 -11.47
N VAL A 256 -1.27 -2.00 -10.16
CA VAL A 256 -2.36 -1.79 -9.19
C VAL A 256 -2.94 -0.37 -9.32
N PHE A 257 -2.09 0.65 -9.45
CA PHE A 257 -2.53 2.03 -9.63
C PHE A 257 -3.37 2.21 -10.91
N LEU A 258 -2.90 1.70 -12.05
CA LEU A 258 -3.62 1.82 -13.34
C LEU A 258 -5.03 1.20 -13.30
N PHE A 259 -5.18 0.06 -12.61
CA PHE A 259 -6.50 -0.57 -12.46
C PHE A 259 -7.42 0.14 -11.47
N THR A 260 -6.86 0.88 -10.54
CA THR A 260 -7.59 1.40 -9.38
C THR A 260 -7.78 2.92 -9.40
N GLN A 261 -7.04 3.68 -10.24
CA GLN A 261 -7.12 5.15 -10.34
C GLN A 261 -8.57 5.67 -10.52
N LYS A 262 -9.40 4.97 -11.29
CA LYS A 262 -10.82 5.33 -11.50
C LYS A 262 -11.68 5.36 -10.23
N TYR A 263 -11.26 4.66 -9.18
CA TYR A 263 -11.97 4.66 -7.89
C TYR A 263 -11.54 5.83 -7.00
N PHE A 264 -10.31 6.35 -7.18
CA PHE A 264 -9.84 7.55 -6.49
C PHE A 264 -10.61 8.80 -6.95
N GLU A 265 -10.80 8.96 -8.24
CA GLU A 265 -11.53 10.12 -8.79
C GLU A 265 -12.98 10.18 -8.26
N LYS A 266 -13.66 9.03 -8.19
CA LYS A 266 -15.04 8.96 -7.68
C LYS A 266 -15.11 9.10 -6.15
N GLY A 267 -14.12 8.65 -5.40
CA GLY A 267 -14.09 8.74 -3.92
C GLY A 267 -13.85 10.18 -3.43
N LEU A 268 -13.02 10.94 -4.13
CA LEU A 268 -12.71 12.33 -3.78
C LEU A 268 -13.86 13.29 -4.09
N THR A 269 -14.63 13.01 -5.14
CA THR A 269 -15.77 13.85 -5.55
C THR A 269 -16.98 13.69 -4.62
N LEU A 270 -17.18 12.54 -3.98
CA LEU A 270 -18.26 12.32 -3.02
C LEU A 270 -18.03 13.02 -1.66
N GLY A 271 -16.81 13.40 -1.33
CA GLY A 271 -16.47 14.17 -0.13
C GLY A 271 -16.42 15.69 -0.33
N GLY A 272 -16.46 16.18 -1.56
CA GLY A 272 -16.16 17.56 -1.92
C GLY A 272 -17.34 18.42 -2.39
N ILE A 273 -18.55 17.91 -2.48
CA ILE A 273 -19.71 18.71 -2.92
C ILE A 273 -20.69 18.90 -1.77
N LYS A 274 -20.45 19.90 -0.97
CA LYS A 274 -21.43 20.74 -0.30
C LYS A 274 -20.96 22.19 -0.43
N GLY A 275 -21.36 22.84 -1.49
CA GLY A 275 -21.30 24.25 -1.73
C GLY A 275 -22.30 24.60 -2.79
#